data_cfe085b52a69943bb928eb4dd3594859
#
_entry.id   cfe085b52a69943bb928eb4dd3594859
#
_cell.length_a   1.000
_cell.length_b   1.000
_cell.length_c   1.000
_cell.angle_alpha   90.00
_cell.angle_beta   90.00
_cell.angle_gamma   90.00
#
_symmetry.space_group_name_H-M   'P 1'
#
loop_
_entity.id
_entity.type
_entity.pdbx_description
1 polymer ?
#
loop_
_entity_poly.entity_id
_entity_poly.type
_entity_poly.pdbx_seq_one_letter_code
_entity_poly.pdbx_strand_id
1 'polypeptide(L)'
;PVLPRGVDASLPLALGGAGTNLRDMVGLYALLGDGGRAGGLRFTPGQGAGAPVLEARAAAAVAGVLVQDFPGGGPRGVAWKTGTSWGGRDAWAFGFDGRHVAGVWVGRPDGTPIPGLTGRDAALPVLAKLFALLPEAPLERATIRADAAPAALGADPLRLLFPPPGAVLAEGAGPVVLRVAGGRRPLTFLVDGAPIARDAARRELGWLPPSPGFYRIAIMDAEGALVAADVRVAPPGAPRAE
;
A
#
# COMPACT_ATOMS: atom_id res chain seq x y z
N PRO A 1 18.21 6.15 -4.06
CA PRO A 1 17.97 5.85 -5.47
C PRO A 1 17.60 7.12 -6.19
N VAL A 2 18.32 7.41 -7.25
CA VAL A 2 17.97 8.50 -8.15
C VAL A 2 17.16 7.85 -9.26
N LEU A 3 15.92 8.30 -9.47
CA LEU A 3 15.15 7.88 -10.63
C LEU A 3 15.96 8.15 -11.92
N PRO A 4 15.96 7.25 -12.91
CA PRO A 4 16.59 7.52 -14.18
C PRO A 4 16.12 8.84 -14.78
N ARG A 5 17.02 9.59 -15.43
CA ARG A 5 16.67 10.86 -16.06
C ARG A 5 15.54 10.64 -17.08
N GLY A 6 14.49 11.44 -17.01
CA GLY A 6 13.32 11.35 -17.89
C GLY A 6 12.20 10.43 -17.43
N VAL A 7 12.27 9.87 -16.22
CA VAL A 7 11.14 9.16 -15.61
C VAL A 7 10.28 10.16 -14.85
N ASP A 8 9.08 10.41 -15.35
CA ASP A 8 8.06 11.14 -14.60
C ASP A 8 7.58 10.29 -13.42
N ALA A 9 7.41 10.94 -12.26
CA ALA A 9 6.78 10.34 -11.10
C ALA A 9 5.27 10.17 -11.35
N SER A 10 4.93 9.18 -12.20
CA SER A 10 3.56 8.87 -12.60
C SER A 10 3.02 7.65 -11.83
N LEU A 11 1.72 7.39 -11.94
CA LEU A 11 1.06 6.24 -11.30
C LEU A 11 1.79 4.89 -11.46
N PRO A 12 2.37 4.54 -12.63
CA PRO A 12 3.16 3.33 -12.79
C PRO A 12 4.32 3.18 -11.80
N LEU A 13 4.91 4.29 -11.32
CA LEU A 13 5.98 4.25 -10.33
C LEU A 13 5.55 3.57 -9.03
N ALA A 14 4.32 3.84 -8.57
CA ALA A 14 3.75 3.23 -7.37
C ALA A 14 3.55 1.71 -7.50
N LEU A 15 3.44 1.22 -8.73
CA LEU A 15 3.30 -0.21 -9.06
C LEU A 15 4.62 -0.88 -9.47
N GLY A 16 5.76 -0.19 -9.31
CA GLY A 16 7.06 -0.72 -9.68
C GLY A 16 7.46 -0.45 -11.14
N GLY A 17 6.84 0.53 -11.80
CA GLY A 17 7.09 0.91 -13.20
C GLY A 17 8.39 1.69 -13.44
N ALA A 18 9.36 1.62 -12.53
CA ALA A 18 10.69 2.21 -12.72
C ALA A 18 11.77 1.13 -12.69
N GLY A 19 12.75 1.26 -13.59
CA GLY A 19 13.96 0.44 -13.56
C GLY A 19 14.78 0.74 -12.31
N THR A 20 15.26 -0.31 -11.66
CA THR A 20 16.10 -0.21 -10.45
C THR A 20 17.12 -1.35 -10.44
N ASN A 21 18.04 -1.32 -9.53
CA ASN A 21 19.00 -2.40 -9.30
C ASN A 21 18.86 -2.97 -7.88
N LEU A 22 19.42 -4.18 -7.69
CA LEU A 22 19.33 -4.90 -6.44
C LEU A 22 19.91 -4.10 -5.25
N ARG A 23 21.04 -3.42 -5.46
CA ARG A 23 21.72 -2.63 -4.44
C ARG A 23 20.85 -1.47 -3.93
N ASP A 24 20.24 -0.73 -4.85
CA ASP A 24 19.40 0.41 -4.49
C ASP A 24 18.13 -0.03 -3.77
N MET A 25 17.54 -1.15 -4.21
CA MET A 25 16.38 -1.72 -3.53
C MET A 25 16.72 -2.21 -2.12
N VAL A 26 17.85 -2.90 -1.92
CA VAL A 26 18.31 -3.27 -0.58
C VAL A 26 18.51 -2.03 0.28
N GLY A 27 19.06 -0.94 -0.29
CA GLY A 27 19.19 0.34 0.41
C GLY A 27 17.85 0.95 0.85
N LEU A 28 16.80 0.82 0.03
CA LEU A 28 15.45 1.27 0.39
C LEU A 28 14.84 0.44 1.52
N TYR A 29 15.03 -0.88 1.50
CA TYR A 29 14.57 -1.74 2.58
C TYR A 29 15.38 -1.54 3.87
N ALA A 30 16.68 -1.26 3.76
CA ALA A 30 17.52 -0.87 4.90
C ALA A 30 17.01 0.43 5.54
N LEU A 31 16.60 1.42 4.73
CA LEU A 31 15.98 2.66 5.21
C LEU A 31 14.71 2.39 6.03
N LEU A 32 13.84 1.47 5.58
CA LEU A 32 12.65 1.08 6.35
C LEU A 32 13.03 0.41 7.68
N GLY A 33 14.02 -0.49 7.65
CA GLY A 33 14.53 -1.19 8.85
C GLY A 33 15.22 -0.27 9.84
N ASP A 34 15.83 0.84 9.37
CA ASP A 34 16.51 1.86 10.19
C ASP A 34 15.56 3.05 10.55
N GLY A 35 14.27 2.78 10.66
CA GLY A 35 13.29 3.78 11.11
C GLY A 35 13.17 5.00 10.20
N GLY A 36 13.36 4.83 8.89
CA GLY A 36 13.23 5.90 7.89
C GLY A 36 14.51 6.71 7.65
N ARG A 37 15.67 6.22 8.10
CA ARG A 37 16.97 6.89 7.93
C ARG A 37 17.73 6.31 6.74
N ALA A 38 18.17 7.17 5.83
CA ALA A 38 18.98 6.78 4.69
C ALA A 38 20.46 6.73 5.09
N GLY A 39 20.94 5.55 5.44
CA GLY A 39 22.38 5.25 5.56
C GLY A 39 22.85 4.63 4.25
N GLY A 40 23.84 5.20 3.57
CA GLY A 40 24.47 4.54 2.42
C GLY A 40 25.10 3.19 2.81
N LEU A 41 25.30 2.29 1.83
CA LEU A 41 26.08 1.07 2.04
C LEU A 41 27.47 1.42 2.57
N ARG A 42 27.88 0.80 3.67
CA ARG A 42 29.15 1.04 4.33
C ARG A 42 29.94 -0.27 4.36
N PHE A 43 31.20 -0.17 4.02
CA PHE A 43 32.11 -1.33 4.05
C PHE A 43 33.09 -1.27 5.24
N THR A 44 33.08 -0.15 5.99
CA THR A 44 33.91 0.06 7.17
C THR A 44 33.09 0.56 8.35
N PRO A 45 33.39 0.14 9.60
CA PRO A 45 32.76 0.67 10.80
C PRO A 45 33.06 2.18 10.99
N GLY A 46 32.17 2.91 11.66
CA GLY A 46 32.48 4.24 12.20
C GLY A 46 31.91 5.45 11.46
N GLN A 47 31.07 5.29 10.46
CA GLN A 47 30.40 6.44 9.82
C GLN A 47 29.03 6.70 10.48
N GLY A 48 28.70 7.98 10.67
CA GLY A 48 27.52 8.45 11.41
C GLY A 48 26.17 7.92 10.93
N ALA A 49 25.15 8.08 11.75
CA ALA A 49 23.78 7.70 11.42
C ALA A 49 23.30 8.37 10.12
N GLY A 50 22.51 7.67 9.31
CA GLY A 50 21.93 8.21 8.08
C GLY A 50 21.01 9.41 8.33
N ALA A 51 20.77 10.21 7.28
CA ALA A 51 19.83 11.32 7.36
C ALA A 51 18.38 10.82 7.41
N PRO A 52 17.49 11.46 8.18
CA PRO A 52 16.06 11.11 8.16
C PRO A 52 15.46 11.47 6.79
N VAL A 53 14.76 10.50 6.17
CA VAL A 53 14.09 10.63 4.87
C VAL A 53 12.60 10.36 4.99
N LEU A 54 12.22 9.42 5.87
CA LEU A 54 10.85 9.12 6.21
C LEU A 54 10.62 9.37 7.70
N GLU A 55 9.40 9.72 8.08
CA GLU A 55 9.02 9.74 9.48
C GLU A 55 9.13 8.33 10.08
N ALA A 56 9.73 8.22 11.27
CA ALA A 56 9.95 6.93 11.94
C ALA A 56 8.65 6.14 12.13
N ARG A 57 7.54 6.83 12.45
CA ARG A 57 6.22 6.19 12.57
C ARG A 57 5.71 5.63 11.24
N ALA A 58 5.97 6.30 10.11
CA ALA A 58 5.58 5.81 8.80
C ALA A 58 6.41 4.59 8.40
N ALA A 59 7.73 4.62 8.64
CA ALA A 59 8.59 3.46 8.43
C ALA A 59 8.17 2.26 9.30
N ALA A 60 7.87 2.49 10.58
CA ALA A 60 7.38 1.45 11.50
C ALA A 60 6.01 0.88 11.06
N ALA A 61 5.10 1.72 10.59
CA ALA A 61 3.79 1.27 10.07
C ALA A 61 3.96 0.37 8.84
N VAL A 62 4.82 0.75 7.89
CA VAL A 62 5.14 -0.07 6.72
C VAL A 62 5.80 -1.39 7.14
N ALA A 63 6.80 -1.32 8.02
CA ALA A 63 7.45 -2.52 8.56
C ALA A 63 6.44 -3.48 9.20
N GLY A 64 5.53 -2.96 10.04
CA GLY A 64 4.49 -3.75 10.69
C GLY A 64 3.54 -4.47 9.73
N VAL A 65 3.20 -3.84 8.59
CA VAL A 65 2.40 -4.47 7.52
C VAL A 65 3.20 -5.55 6.79
N LEU A 66 4.52 -5.36 6.64
CA LEU A 66 5.39 -6.30 5.92
C LEU A 66 5.81 -7.51 6.75
N VAL A 67 5.73 -7.45 8.10
CA VAL A 67 6.03 -8.60 8.95
C VAL A 67 4.97 -9.69 8.76
N GLN A 68 5.37 -10.79 8.15
CA GLN A 68 4.51 -11.93 7.86
C GLN A 68 5.30 -13.23 7.86
N ASP A 69 4.61 -14.35 8.07
CA ASP A 69 5.25 -15.66 8.04
C ASP A 69 5.60 -16.09 6.61
N PHE A 70 6.73 -16.76 6.43
CA PHE A 70 7.09 -17.33 5.13
C PHE A 70 6.16 -18.50 4.78
N PRO A 71 5.62 -18.60 3.55
CA PRO A 71 4.65 -19.64 3.16
C PRO A 71 5.15 -21.08 3.35
N GLY A 72 6.46 -21.30 3.21
CA GLY A 72 7.11 -22.60 3.39
C GLY A 72 7.69 -22.82 4.79
N GLY A 73 7.34 -21.97 5.77
CA GLY A 73 8.02 -21.93 7.05
C GLY A 73 9.34 -21.16 6.97
N GLY A 74 9.91 -20.81 8.13
CA GLY A 74 11.16 -20.06 8.21
C GLY A 74 11.23 -19.17 9.44
N PRO A 75 12.22 -18.26 9.51
CA PRO A 75 12.38 -17.31 10.60
C PRO A 75 11.16 -16.43 10.78
N ARG A 76 10.82 -16.14 12.02
CA ARG A 76 9.70 -15.25 12.36
C ARG A 76 10.17 -13.82 12.53
N GLY A 77 9.22 -12.87 12.44
CA GLY A 77 9.51 -11.45 12.64
C GLY A 77 10.37 -10.84 11.53
N VAL A 78 10.32 -11.38 10.32
CA VAL A 78 10.93 -10.77 9.13
C VAL A 78 9.88 -9.99 8.37
N ALA A 79 10.14 -8.72 8.12
CA ALA A 79 9.36 -7.92 7.19
C ALA A 79 9.82 -8.23 5.77
N TRP A 80 8.91 -8.68 4.88
CA TRP A 80 9.31 -9.01 3.52
C TRP A 80 8.24 -8.69 2.48
N LYS A 81 8.67 -8.52 1.23
CA LYS A 81 7.82 -8.31 0.07
C LYS A 81 8.42 -8.92 -1.18
N THR A 82 7.56 -9.48 -2.02
CA THR A 82 7.93 -9.96 -3.36
C THR A 82 7.50 -8.97 -4.43
N GLY A 83 8.19 -8.99 -5.55
CA GLY A 83 7.84 -8.28 -6.76
C GLY A 83 8.06 -9.16 -7.99
N THR A 84 7.28 -8.91 -9.04
CA THR A 84 7.47 -9.52 -10.36
C THR A 84 7.33 -8.41 -11.38
N SER A 85 8.35 -8.22 -12.23
CA SER A 85 8.27 -7.21 -13.29
C SER A 85 7.33 -7.63 -14.40
N TRP A 86 6.90 -6.65 -15.18
CA TRP A 86 6.02 -6.90 -16.31
C TRP A 86 6.61 -7.95 -17.27
N GLY A 87 5.78 -8.93 -17.63
CA GLY A 87 6.16 -10.02 -18.52
C GLY A 87 7.03 -11.11 -17.90
N GLY A 88 7.19 -11.15 -16.56
CA GLY A 88 7.96 -12.21 -15.89
C GLY A 88 9.46 -12.16 -16.20
N ARG A 89 10.04 -10.99 -16.33
CA ARG A 89 11.48 -10.79 -16.60
C ARG A 89 12.31 -10.86 -15.34
N ASP A 90 11.77 -10.30 -14.24
CA ASP A 90 12.45 -10.18 -12.96
C ASP A 90 11.56 -10.68 -11.83
N ALA A 91 12.08 -11.54 -11.01
CA ALA A 91 11.49 -11.97 -9.75
C ALA A 91 12.31 -11.42 -8.59
N TRP A 92 11.66 -10.70 -7.69
CA TRP A 92 12.28 -10.01 -6.59
C TRP A 92 11.72 -10.49 -5.26
N ALA A 93 12.57 -10.56 -4.25
CA ALA A 93 12.17 -10.66 -2.86
C ALA A 93 13.13 -9.85 -2.01
N PHE A 94 12.59 -9.00 -1.15
CA PHE A 94 13.33 -8.18 -0.20
C PHE A 94 12.79 -8.38 1.19
N GLY A 95 13.65 -8.33 2.19
CA GLY A 95 13.23 -8.40 3.57
C GLY A 95 14.26 -7.82 4.51
N PHE A 96 13.79 -7.52 5.71
CA PHE A 96 14.63 -7.09 6.83
C PHE A 96 14.08 -7.58 8.16
N ASP A 97 14.96 -7.75 9.11
CA ASP A 97 14.65 -8.01 10.51
C ASP A 97 15.23 -6.88 11.40
N GLY A 98 15.38 -7.08 12.68
CA GLY A 98 15.94 -6.09 13.60
C GLY A 98 17.43 -5.78 13.39
N ARG A 99 18.16 -6.52 12.54
CA ARG A 99 19.60 -6.36 12.32
C ARG A 99 20.07 -6.50 10.88
N HIS A 100 19.32 -7.23 10.07
CA HIS A 100 19.73 -7.62 8.74
C HIS A 100 18.76 -7.12 7.69
N VAL A 101 19.28 -6.85 6.50
CA VAL A 101 18.49 -6.61 5.30
C VAL A 101 19.04 -7.49 4.19
N ALA A 102 18.16 -8.12 3.44
CA ALA A 102 18.52 -8.96 2.32
C ALA A 102 17.62 -8.70 1.12
N GLY A 103 18.16 -8.91 -0.07
CA GLY A 103 17.43 -8.86 -1.33
C GLY A 103 17.86 -9.99 -2.25
N VAL A 104 16.89 -10.53 -2.97
CA VAL A 104 17.09 -11.57 -3.97
C VAL A 104 16.49 -11.13 -5.28
N TRP A 105 17.25 -11.29 -6.35
CA TRP A 105 16.80 -11.13 -7.72
C TRP A 105 17.04 -12.42 -8.49
N VAL A 106 16.04 -12.84 -9.23
CA VAL A 106 16.10 -13.97 -10.14
C VAL A 106 15.58 -13.50 -11.49
N GLY A 107 16.40 -13.65 -12.52
CA GLY A 107 16.10 -13.19 -13.87
C GLY A 107 17.22 -13.51 -14.83
N ARG A 108 17.10 -13.05 -16.06
CA ARG A 108 18.15 -13.14 -17.07
C ARG A 108 18.79 -11.78 -17.28
N PRO A 109 20.13 -11.69 -17.35
CA PRO A 109 20.84 -10.43 -17.55
C PRO A 109 20.45 -9.69 -18.84
N ASP A 110 20.02 -10.43 -19.86
CA ASP A 110 19.54 -9.88 -21.13
C ASP A 110 18.08 -9.40 -21.09
N GLY A 111 17.39 -9.57 -19.95
CA GLY A 111 16.00 -9.18 -19.77
C GLY A 111 14.99 -10.07 -20.51
N THR A 112 15.41 -11.22 -21.02
CA THR A 112 14.50 -12.18 -21.66
C THR A 112 13.50 -12.73 -20.65
N PRO A 113 12.18 -12.75 -20.93
CA PRO A 113 11.17 -13.30 -20.05
C PRO A 113 11.41 -14.77 -19.72
N ILE A 114 11.08 -15.16 -18.49
CA ILE A 114 11.05 -16.54 -18.07
C ILE A 114 9.58 -16.91 -17.80
N PRO A 115 8.97 -17.79 -18.61
CA PRO A 115 7.58 -18.17 -18.42
C PRO A 115 7.30 -18.70 -17.01
N GLY A 116 6.25 -18.19 -16.35
CA GLY A 116 5.86 -18.58 -15.01
C GLY A 116 6.75 -18.06 -13.88
N LEU A 117 7.76 -17.24 -14.17
CA LEU A 117 8.60 -16.64 -13.14
C LEU A 117 7.80 -15.67 -12.27
N THR A 118 7.79 -15.91 -10.95
CA THR A 118 7.25 -14.99 -9.97
C THR A 118 8.23 -14.76 -8.81
N GLY A 119 8.15 -13.58 -8.19
CA GLY A 119 8.94 -13.30 -6.98
C GLY A 119 8.63 -14.27 -5.84
N ARG A 120 7.38 -14.73 -5.76
CA ARG A 120 6.92 -15.65 -4.72
C ARG A 120 7.56 -17.05 -4.87
N ASP A 121 7.62 -17.55 -6.09
CA ASP A 121 8.05 -18.93 -6.32
C ASP A 121 9.56 -19.07 -6.49
N ALA A 122 10.23 -18.03 -7.07
CA ALA A 122 11.65 -18.09 -7.37
C ALA A 122 12.53 -17.36 -6.34
N ALA A 123 12.17 -16.14 -5.95
CA ALA A 123 13.02 -15.31 -5.10
C ALA A 123 12.75 -15.48 -3.60
N LEU A 124 11.47 -15.63 -3.20
CA LEU A 124 11.09 -15.71 -1.80
C LEU A 124 11.67 -16.93 -1.06
N PRO A 125 11.71 -18.15 -1.63
CA PRO A 125 12.33 -19.29 -0.96
C PRO A 125 13.83 -19.10 -0.68
N VAL A 126 14.53 -18.40 -1.58
CA VAL A 126 15.94 -18.05 -1.39
C VAL A 126 16.09 -17.02 -0.28
N LEU A 127 15.22 -15.99 -0.24
CA LEU A 127 15.21 -15.00 0.84
C LEU A 127 14.97 -15.67 2.21
N ALA A 128 14.01 -16.58 2.30
CA ALA A 128 13.73 -17.30 3.53
C ALA A 128 14.95 -18.11 4.02
N LYS A 129 15.64 -18.78 3.10
CA LYS A 129 16.89 -19.51 3.42
C LYS A 129 18.01 -18.58 3.89
N LEU A 130 18.15 -17.39 3.27
CA LEU A 130 19.13 -16.40 3.71
C LEU A 130 18.89 -16.00 5.16
N PHE A 131 17.65 -15.66 5.52
CA PHE A 131 17.33 -15.30 6.90
C PHE A 131 17.47 -16.48 7.87
N ALA A 132 17.23 -17.71 7.43
CA ALA A 132 17.46 -18.91 8.25
C ALA A 132 18.92 -19.18 8.56
N LEU A 133 19.85 -18.63 7.77
CA LEU A 133 21.31 -18.73 8.01
C LEU A 133 21.85 -17.59 8.87
N LEU A 134 21.07 -16.54 9.07
CA LEU A 134 21.47 -15.39 9.88
C LEU A 134 21.06 -15.59 11.34
N PRO A 135 21.76 -14.96 12.31
CA PRO A 135 21.33 -14.93 13.69
C PRO A 135 19.93 -14.32 13.79
N GLU A 136 19.05 -14.94 14.57
CA GLU A 136 17.68 -14.43 14.74
C GLU A 136 17.66 -13.01 15.34
N ALA A 137 16.92 -12.13 14.71
CA ALA A 137 16.70 -10.76 15.16
C ALA A 137 15.25 -10.32 14.79
N PRO A 138 14.23 -10.99 15.33
CA PRO A 138 12.86 -10.77 14.92
C PRO A 138 12.45 -9.32 15.18
N LEU A 139 11.76 -8.71 14.22
CA LEU A 139 10.99 -7.50 14.46
C LEU A 139 9.77 -7.87 15.31
N GLU A 140 9.60 -7.18 16.43
CA GLU A 140 8.33 -7.27 17.13
C GLU A 140 7.23 -6.73 16.19
N ARG A 141 6.18 -7.53 16.00
CA ARG A 141 4.98 -7.01 15.33
C ARG A 141 4.53 -5.81 16.14
N ALA A 142 4.87 -4.62 15.67
CA ALA A 142 4.20 -3.44 16.17
C ALA A 142 2.72 -3.74 15.98
N THR A 143 2.01 -4.01 17.07
CA THR A 143 0.56 -3.91 17.06
C THR A 143 0.30 -2.49 16.62
N ILE A 144 -0.03 -2.33 15.33
CA ILE A 144 -0.67 -1.10 14.87
C ILE A 144 -1.99 -1.12 15.65
N ARG A 145 -1.95 -0.56 16.86
CA ARG A 145 -3.18 -0.25 17.56
C ARG A 145 -3.91 0.65 16.61
N ALA A 146 -5.11 0.26 16.26
CA ALA A 146 -6.02 1.13 15.51
C ALA A 146 -6.16 2.51 16.20
N ASP A 147 -5.79 2.60 17.46
CA ASP A 147 -5.72 3.80 18.31
C ASP A 147 -4.50 4.70 17.98
N ALA A 148 -3.51 4.23 17.22
CA ALA A 148 -2.39 5.02 16.73
C ALA A 148 -2.65 5.59 15.31
N ALA A 149 -3.92 5.66 14.88
CA ALA A 149 -4.31 6.72 13.96
C ALA A 149 -3.77 8.03 14.57
N PRO A 150 -3.05 8.88 13.78
CA PRO A 150 -2.56 10.14 14.32
C PRO A 150 -3.74 10.77 15.04
N ALA A 151 -3.54 11.09 16.33
CA ALA A 151 -4.49 11.91 17.05
C ALA A 151 -4.52 13.25 16.29
N ALA A 152 -5.34 13.31 15.28
CA ALA A 152 -5.71 14.54 14.63
C ALA A 152 -6.39 15.35 15.72
N LEU A 153 -5.65 16.28 16.29
CA LEU A 153 -6.16 17.23 17.26
C LEU A 153 -7.45 17.82 16.66
N GLY A 154 -8.60 17.30 17.12
CA GLY A 154 -9.89 17.94 16.96
C GLY A 154 -10.72 17.63 15.71
N ALA A 155 -10.38 16.66 14.86
CA ALA A 155 -11.28 16.25 13.77
C ALA A 155 -11.99 14.92 14.13
N ASP A 156 -13.30 14.89 14.07
CA ASP A 156 -14.08 13.64 14.10
C ASP A 156 -13.59 12.69 13.00
N PRO A 157 -13.49 11.37 13.24
CA PRO A 157 -13.06 10.42 12.23
C PRO A 157 -13.96 10.49 10.99
N LEU A 158 -13.36 10.35 9.80
CA LEU A 158 -14.11 10.32 8.55
C LEU A 158 -15.08 9.13 8.56
N ARG A 159 -16.37 9.38 8.32
CA ARG A 159 -17.44 8.38 8.30
C ARG A 159 -18.37 8.62 7.13
N LEU A 160 -18.70 7.58 6.38
CA LEU A 160 -19.77 7.61 5.39
C LEU A 160 -21.11 7.40 6.10
N LEU A 161 -21.96 8.42 6.07
CA LEU A 161 -23.29 8.39 6.68
C LEU A 161 -24.34 7.82 5.75
N PHE A 162 -24.20 8.09 4.45
CA PHE A 162 -25.11 7.58 3.43
C PHE A 162 -24.39 7.50 2.06
N PRO A 163 -24.61 6.44 1.28
CA PRO A 163 -25.36 5.25 1.62
C PRO A 163 -24.62 4.35 2.62
N PRO A 164 -25.33 3.59 3.47
CA PRO A 164 -24.69 2.60 4.33
C PRO A 164 -24.12 1.43 3.51
N PRO A 165 -23.13 0.70 4.03
CA PRO A 165 -22.62 -0.49 3.37
C PRO A 165 -23.72 -1.51 3.05
N GLY A 166 -23.70 -2.07 1.86
CA GLY A 166 -24.70 -3.02 1.39
C GLY A 166 -26.04 -2.41 0.98
N ALA A 167 -26.18 -1.08 0.96
CA ALA A 167 -27.44 -0.43 0.57
C ALA A 167 -27.87 -0.80 -0.86
N VAL A 168 -29.19 -1.03 -1.03
CA VAL A 168 -29.81 -1.18 -2.33
C VAL A 168 -30.52 0.14 -2.67
N LEU A 169 -30.04 0.79 -3.72
CA LEU A 169 -30.53 2.07 -4.22
C LEU A 169 -31.42 1.84 -5.43
N ALA A 170 -32.51 2.58 -5.56
CA ALA A 170 -33.39 2.49 -6.72
C ALA A 170 -32.86 3.35 -7.88
N GLU A 171 -32.79 2.78 -9.08
CA GLU A 171 -32.51 3.55 -10.30
C GLU A 171 -33.64 4.56 -10.58
N GLY A 172 -33.28 5.74 -11.06
CA GLY A 172 -34.25 6.74 -11.47
C GLY A 172 -34.87 7.60 -10.37
N ALA A 173 -34.52 7.38 -9.11
CA ALA A 173 -34.96 8.21 -7.98
C ALA A 173 -34.24 9.58 -7.89
N GLY A 174 -33.48 9.95 -8.92
CA GLY A 174 -32.63 11.14 -8.92
C GLY A 174 -31.23 10.89 -8.39
N PRO A 175 -30.43 11.96 -8.14
CA PRO A 175 -29.08 11.82 -7.62
C PRO A 175 -29.07 11.21 -6.23
N VAL A 176 -28.23 10.21 -6.02
CA VAL A 176 -27.94 9.64 -4.70
C VAL A 176 -27.06 10.64 -3.95
N VAL A 177 -27.52 11.12 -2.82
CA VAL A 177 -26.76 12.06 -1.99
C VAL A 177 -25.75 11.27 -1.17
N LEU A 178 -24.47 11.34 -1.53
CA LEU A 178 -23.37 10.82 -0.71
C LEU A 178 -23.15 11.76 0.46
N ARG A 179 -23.28 11.28 1.70
CA ARG A 179 -23.18 12.11 2.90
C ARG A 179 -22.09 11.58 3.81
N VAL A 180 -21.21 12.46 4.26
CA VAL A 180 -20.07 12.13 5.13
C VAL A 180 -20.00 13.02 6.36
N ALA A 181 -19.45 12.49 7.44
CA ALA A 181 -19.11 13.24 8.65
C ALA A 181 -17.63 13.06 8.98
N GLY A 182 -17.08 13.96 9.80
CA GLY A 182 -15.68 13.88 10.21
C GLY A 182 -14.69 14.16 9.08
N GLY A 183 -13.43 13.75 9.24
CA GLY A 183 -12.35 13.94 8.29
C GLY A 183 -11.93 15.38 8.06
N ARG A 184 -10.75 15.58 7.47
CA ARG A 184 -10.24 16.92 7.08
C ARG A 184 -10.57 17.24 5.64
N ARG A 185 -11.08 18.42 5.40
CA ARG A 185 -11.31 18.96 4.04
C ARG A 185 -9.98 19.43 3.42
N PRO A 186 -9.85 19.41 2.07
CA PRO A 186 -10.86 19.01 1.08
C PRO A 186 -11.09 17.47 1.04
N LEU A 187 -12.28 17.09 0.57
CA LEU A 187 -12.67 15.68 0.42
C LEU A 187 -12.61 15.28 -1.06
N THR A 188 -12.19 14.06 -1.34
CA THR A 188 -12.27 13.44 -2.67
C THR A 188 -13.31 12.33 -2.64
N PHE A 189 -14.31 12.40 -3.49
CA PHE A 189 -15.33 11.38 -3.67
C PHE A 189 -14.99 10.53 -4.89
N LEU A 190 -14.99 9.20 -4.71
CA LEU A 190 -14.68 8.24 -5.75
C LEU A 190 -15.82 7.24 -5.90
N VAL A 191 -16.05 6.79 -7.13
CA VAL A 191 -16.90 5.64 -7.44
C VAL A 191 -16.08 4.69 -8.31
N ASP A 192 -15.98 3.43 -7.89
CA ASP A 192 -15.15 2.39 -8.54
C ASP A 192 -13.71 2.85 -8.79
N GLY A 193 -13.17 3.62 -7.83
CA GLY A 193 -11.83 4.17 -7.91
C GLY A 193 -11.70 5.44 -8.79
N ALA A 194 -12.72 5.81 -9.55
CA ALA A 194 -12.72 7.02 -10.35
C ALA A 194 -13.21 8.22 -9.52
N PRO A 195 -12.48 9.35 -9.49
CA PRO A 195 -12.93 10.53 -8.77
C PRO A 195 -14.11 11.19 -9.48
N ILE A 196 -15.23 11.33 -8.78
CA ILE A 196 -16.42 12.05 -9.24
C ILE A 196 -16.46 13.50 -8.72
N ALA A 197 -15.70 13.80 -7.65
CA ALA A 197 -15.42 15.15 -7.19
C ALA A 197 -14.08 15.18 -6.46
N ARG A 198 -13.28 16.20 -6.71
CA ARG A 198 -12.02 16.51 -6.03
C ARG A 198 -12.15 17.85 -5.31
N ASP A 199 -11.35 18.03 -4.27
CA ASP A 199 -11.27 19.28 -3.52
C ASP A 199 -12.62 19.77 -2.97
N ALA A 200 -13.52 18.82 -2.66
CA ALA A 200 -14.84 19.15 -2.18
C ALA A 200 -14.80 19.75 -0.76
N ALA A 201 -15.25 20.99 -0.66
CA ALA A 201 -15.46 21.66 0.63
C ALA A 201 -16.75 21.19 1.33
N ARG A 202 -17.67 20.58 0.58
CA ARG A 202 -18.97 20.11 1.05
C ARG A 202 -18.87 18.68 1.57
N ARG A 203 -19.71 18.33 2.53
CA ARG A 203 -19.84 16.97 3.09
C ARG A 203 -20.97 16.16 2.44
N GLU A 204 -21.59 16.73 1.46
CA GLU A 204 -22.65 16.11 0.66
C GLU A 204 -22.35 16.32 -0.82
N LEU A 205 -22.53 15.23 -1.58
CA LEU A 205 -22.36 15.23 -3.04
C LEU A 205 -23.46 14.40 -3.68
N GLY A 206 -24.16 14.97 -4.66
CA GLY A 206 -25.09 14.21 -5.51
C GLY A 206 -24.32 13.41 -6.55
N TRP A 207 -24.55 12.10 -6.58
CA TRP A 207 -24.04 11.19 -7.59
C TRP A 207 -25.20 10.55 -8.35
N LEU A 208 -25.17 10.59 -9.67
CA LEU A 208 -26.14 9.94 -10.52
C LEU A 208 -25.53 8.63 -11.04
N PRO A 209 -26.04 7.45 -10.61
CA PRO A 209 -25.58 6.18 -11.13
C PRO A 209 -25.82 6.08 -12.63
N PRO A 210 -24.82 5.64 -13.43
CA PRO A 210 -24.98 5.54 -14.89
C PRO A 210 -25.88 4.37 -15.32
N SER A 211 -26.03 3.33 -14.51
CA SER A 211 -26.83 2.13 -14.79
C SER A 211 -27.08 1.32 -13.51
N PRO A 212 -28.00 0.34 -13.52
CA PRO A 212 -28.08 -0.67 -12.47
C PRO A 212 -26.77 -1.46 -12.38
N GLY A 213 -26.34 -1.80 -11.15
CA GLY A 213 -25.09 -2.53 -10.94
C GLY A 213 -24.60 -2.46 -9.51
N PHE A 214 -23.39 -2.96 -9.31
CA PHE A 214 -22.65 -2.84 -8.04
C PHE A 214 -21.63 -1.75 -8.17
N TYR A 215 -21.51 -0.92 -7.13
CA TYR A 215 -20.62 0.23 -7.10
C TYR A 215 -19.91 0.29 -5.78
N ARG A 216 -18.64 0.61 -5.81
CA ARG A 216 -17.84 0.92 -4.63
C ARG A 216 -17.70 2.42 -4.48
N ILE A 217 -18.37 2.98 -3.48
CA ILE A 217 -18.26 4.39 -3.12
C ILE A 217 -17.14 4.52 -2.10
N ALA A 218 -16.19 5.42 -2.35
CA ALA A 218 -15.11 5.72 -1.43
C ALA A 218 -14.94 7.23 -1.26
N ILE A 219 -14.62 7.66 -0.07
CA ILE A 219 -14.32 9.06 0.23
C ILE A 219 -12.96 9.11 0.92
N MET A 220 -12.11 10.00 0.44
CA MET A 220 -10.79 10.25 1.00
C MET A 220 -10.71 11.71 1.47
N ASP A 221 -10.14 11.93 2.63
CA ASP A 221 -9.90 13.26 3.16
C ASP A 221 -8.51 13.79 2.80
N ALA A 222 -8.23 15.04 3.17
CA ALA A 222 -6.96 15.71 2.88
C ALA A 222 -5.73 15.05 3.54
N GLU A 223 -5.93 14.23 4.57
CA GLU A 223 -4.86 13.49 5.26
C GLU A 223 -4.72 12.05 4.76
N GLY A 224 -5.54 11.66 3.76
CA GLY A 224 -5.52 10.32 3.18
C GLY A 224 -6.34 9.30 3.96
N ALA A 225 -7.13 9.71 4.98
CA ALA A 225 -8.08 8.82 5.61
C ALA A 225 -9.16 8.43 4.60
N LEU A 226 -9.45 7.13 4.50
CA LEU A 226 -10.38 6.57 3.51
C LEU A 226 -11.52 5.84 4.22
N VAL A 227 -12.74 6.08 3.75
CA VAL A 227 -13.92 5.29 4.08
C VAL A 227 -14.59 4.80 2.80
N ALA A 228 -15.08 3.57 2.78
CA ALA A 228 -15.73 3.00 1.61
C ALA A 228 -16.95 2.17 1.98
N ALA A 229 -17.90 2.08 1.02
CA ALA A 229 -19.08 1.21 1.10
C ALA A 229 -19.37 0.64 -0.30
N ASP A 230 -19.67 -0.64 -0.34
CA ASP A 230 -20.21 -1.30 -1.53
C ASP A 230 -21.73 -1.15 -1.52
N VAL A 231 -22.31 -0.75 -2.64
CA VAL A 231 -23.74 -0.53 -2.81
C VAL A 231 -24.24 -1.18 -4.09
N ARG A 232 -25.53 -1.49 -4.16
CA ARG A 232 -26.19 -2.01 -5.35
C ARG A 232 -27.21 -1.00 -5.84
N VAL A 233 -27.18 -0.65 -7.11
CA VAL A 233 -28.25 0.08 -7.78
C VAL A 233 -29.15 -0.95 -8.46
N ALA A 234 -30.40 -1.03 -8.04
CA ALA A 234 -31.38 -1.98 -8.59
C ALA A 234 -32.19 -1.32 -9.71
N PRO A 235 -32.59 -2.08 -10.77
CA PRO A 235 -33.45 -1.56 -11.83
C PRO A 235 -34.81 -1.13 -11.26
N PRO A 236 -35.54 -0.27 -11.98
CA PRO A 236 -36.85 0.18 -11.54
C PRO A 236 -37.80 -1.02 -11.36
N GLY A 237 -38.51 -1.08 -10.24
CA GLY A 237 -39.47 -2.16 -9.95
C GLY A 237 -38.88 -3.41 -9.29
N ALA A 238 -37.61 -3.46 -8.96
CA ALA A 238 -37.04 -4.57 -8.19
C ALA A 238 -37.66 -4.57 -6.76
N PRO A 239 -38.05 -5.73 -6.18
CA PRO A 239 -38.56 -5.81 -4.83
C PRO A 239 -37.52 -5.32 -3.85
N ARG A 240 -37.95 -4.50 -2.88
CA ARG A 240 -37.13 -4.11 -1.73
C ARG A 240 -36.85 -5.39 -0.92
N ALA A 241 -35.57 -5.68 -0.68
CA ALA A 241 -35.22 -6.69 0.31
C ALA A 241 -35.73 -6.20 1.69
N GLU A 242 -36.58 -6.99 2.32
CA GLU A 242 -37.04 -6.80 3.70
C GLU A 242 -35.89 -7.01 4.69
#